data_746aebd2cc9e6b5b53b72c18104f0707
#
_entry.id   746aebd2cc9e6b5b53b72c18104f0707
#
_cell.length_a   1.000
_cell.length_b   1.000
_cell.length_c   1.000
_cell.angle_alpha   90.00
_cell.angle_beta   90.00
_cell.angle_gamma   90.00
#
_symmetry.space_group_name_H-M   'P 1'
#
loop_
_entity.id
_entity.type
_entity.pdbx_description
1 polymer ?
#
loop_
_entity_poly.entity_id
_entity_poly.type
_entity_poly.pdbx_seq_one_letter_code
_entity_poly.pdbx_strand_id
1 'polypeptide(L)'
;MEPFFNLIPGESLRVGALALAMFAGGAGLVTLPQELHQSEDAVGCAIVAPETGAEPWIRTELFFGMSRPDGGLISDSEWDGFLDAEVTPRFPDGLTVLSAAGQWQGEDNQIVEEPSKLLILLYPREAIPESHKEIEEIRAAYEKAFQQESVLRADDDRPVCTSF
;
A
#
# COMPACT_ATOMS: atom_id res chain seq x y z
N MET A 1 36.89 -18.84 29.06
CA MET A 1 36.25 -19.93 28.30
C MET A 1 35.33 -19.25 27.30
N GLU A 2 35.88 -18.89 26.14
CA GLU A 2 35.18 -18.19 25.07
C GLU A 2 34.61 -19.20 24.08
N PRO A 3 33.39 -19.04 23.56
CA PRO A 3 32.95 -19.82 22.41
C PRO A 3 33.24 -19.07 21.10
N PHE A 4 34.01 -19.73 20.27
CA PHE A 4 34.32 -19.34 18.88
C PHE A 4 33.02 -19.31 18.04
N PHE A 5 32.71 -18.13 17.50
CA PHE A 5 31.77 -17.98 16.39
C PHE A 5 32.55 -18.06 15.07
N ASN A 6 32.34 -19.13 14.35
CA ASN A 6 32.92 -19.37 13.03
C ASN A 6 32.09 -18.62 11.99
N LEU A 7 32.64 -17.53 11.45
CA LEU A 7 32.06 -16.78 10.31
C LEU A 7 32.40 -17.54 9.02
N ILE A 8 31.39 -18.01 8.34
CA ILE A 8 31.48 -18.50 6.96
C ILE A 8 31.42 -17.28 6.04
N PRO A 9 32.41 -17.01 5.18
CA PRO A 9 32.31 -15.96 4.20
C PRO A 9 31.41 -16.40 3.04
N GLY A 10 30.24 -15.73 2.90
CA GLY A 10 29.38 -15.88 1.74
C GLY A 10 30.01 -15.22 0.52
N GLU A 11 30.34 -15.99 -0.49
CA GLU A 11 30.79 -15.51 -1.78
C GLU A 11 29.63 -14.77 -2.49
N SER A 12 29.81 -13.45 -2.64
CA SER A 12 28.94 -12.64 -3.50
C SER A 12 29.26 -12.92 -4.97
N LEU A 13 28.39 -13.65 -5.63
CA LEU A 13 28.46 -13.80 -7.09
C LEU A 13 28.10 -12.44 -7.74
N ARG A 14 29.12 -11.68 -8.09
CA ARG A 14 28.97 -10.48 -8.92
C ARG A 14 28.83 -10.91 -10.37
N VAL A 15 27.60 -10.89 -10.89
CA VAL A 15 27.36 -10.93 -12.32
C VAL A 15 27.76 -9.58 -12.90
N GLY A 16 28.95 -9.54 -13.50
CA GLY A 16 29.43 -8.36 -14.20
C GLY A 16 28.73 -8.23 -15.55
N ALA A 17 27.86 -7.24 -15.67
CA ALA A 17 27.42 -6.77 -16.98
C ALA A 17 28.44 -5.75 -17.50
N LEU A 18 29.33 -6.17 -18.39
CA LEU A 18 30.25 -5.31 -19.13
C LEU A 18 29.47 -4.70 -20.29
N ALA A 19 29.00 -3.48 -20.14
CA ALA A 19 28.52 -2.68 -21.27
C ALA A 19 29.47 -1.50 -21.44
N LEU A 20 30.43 -1.67 -22.36
CA LEU A 20 31.32 -0.61 -22.83
C LEU A 20 30.60 0.12 -23.97
N ALA A 21 30.01 1.28 -23.70
CA ALA A 21 29.55 2.20 -24.74
C ALA A 21 30.27 3.54 -24.52
N MET A 22 31.33 3.75 -25.32
CA MET A 22 31.87 5.08 -25.53
C MET A 22 30.96 5.85 -26.46
N PHE A 23 30.33 6.92 -25.99
CA PHE A 23 29.83 7.98 -26.85
C PHE A 23 30.08 9.34 -26.19
N ALA A 24 30.77 10.16 -26.95
CA ALA A 24 31.07 11.54 -26.61
C ALA A 24 29.83 12.42 -26.80
N GLY A 25 29.58 13.31 -25.84
CA GLY A 25 28.85 14.57 -26.07
C GLY A 25 27.35 14.51 -25.81
N GLY A 26 26.94 15.09 -24.66
CA GLY A 26 25.56 15.42 -24.38
C GLY A 26 25.17 15.00 -22.95
N ALA A 27 25.03 15.98 -22.04
CA ALA A 27 24.49 15.77 -20.71
C ALA A 27 22.98 15.45 -20.82
N GLY A 28 22.64 14.20 -21.16
CA GLY A 28 21.32 13.64 -21.05
C GLY A 28 21.25 12.86 -19.73
N LEU A 29 20.39 13.25 -18.80
CA LEU A 29 19.98 12.40 -17.70
C LEU A 29 19.46 11.09 -18.31
N VAL A 30 20.23 10.02 -18.19
CA VAL A 30 19.74 8.68 -18.50
C VAL A 30 18.82 8.29 -17.33
N THR A 31 17.53 8.54 -17.50
CA THR A 31 16.51 7.90 -16.69
C THR A 31 16.55 6.43 -17.05
N LEU A 32 17.07 5.59 -16.14
CA LEU A 32 17.00 4.15 -16.28
C LEU A 32 15.51 3.76 -16.34
N PRO A 33 15.11 2.90 -17.29
CA PRO A 33 13.71 2.67 -17.55
C PRO A 33 13.04 1.94 -16.38
N GLN A 34 11.92 2.48 -15.93
CA GLN A 34 10.95 1.87 -15.01
C GLN A 34 10.44 0.49 -15.52
N GLU A 35 10.63 0.22 -16.80
CA GLU A 35 10.18 -0.99 -17.48
C GLU A 35 10.84 -2.29 -16.98
N LEU A 36 12.09 -2.24 -16.45
CA LEU A 36 12.77 -3.44 -15.96
C LEU A 36 12.16 -3.99 -14.68
N HIS A 37 11.62 -3.14 -13.83
CA HIS A 37 10.95 -3.58 -12.59
C HIS A 37 9.58 -4.22 -12.85
N GLN A 38 8.83 -3.69 -13.84
CA GLN A 38 7.53 -4.24 -14.23
C GLN A 38 7.63 -5.67 -14.79
N SER A 39 8.73 -5.99 -15.47
CA SER A 39 8.91 -7.32 -16.04
C SER A 39 9.21 -8.40 -14.97
N GLU A 40 9.90 -8.04 -13.90
CA GLU A 40 10.23 -8.97 -12.81
C GLU A 40 8.98 -9.34 -11.99
N ASP A 41 8.12 -8.38 -11.69
CA ASP A 41 6.87 -8.62 -10.97
C ASP A 41 5.87 -9.44 -11.79
N ALA A 42 5.74 -9.16 -13.08
CA ALA A 42 4.89 -9.95 -13.99
C ALA A 42 5.37 -11.41 -14.12
N VAL A 43 6.69 -11.62 -14.20
CA VAL A 43 7.29 -12.95 -14.17
C VAL A 43 7.02 -13.64 -12.83
N GLY A 44 7.09 -12.90 -11.72
CA GLY A 44 6.75 -13.39 -10.38
C GLY A 44 5.33 -13.93 -10.30
N CYS A 45 4.34 -13.19 -10.82
CA CYS A 45 2.94 -13.63 -10.84
C CYS A 45 2.73 -14.85 -11.76
N ALA A 46 3.39 -14.92 -12.90
CA ALA A 46 3.31 -16.07 -13.77
C ALA A 46 3.89 -17.35 -13.15
N ILE A 47 4.84 -17.24 -12.22
CA ILE A 47 5.40 -18.38 -11.48
C ILE A 47 4.45 -18.83 -10.35
N VAL A 48 3.88 -17.86 -9.61
CA VAL A 48 3.02 -18.15 -8.44
C VAL A 48 1.64 -18.66 -8.85
N ALA A 49 1.10 -18.14 -9.95
CA ALA A 49 -0.25 -18.46 -10.40
C ALA A 49 -0.33 -18.62 -11.94
N PRO A 50 0.39 -19.60 -12.53
CA PRO A 50 0.57 -19.72 -13.97
C PRO A 50 -0.71 -19.98 -14.76
N GLU A 51 -1.71 -20.61 -14.12
CA GLU A 51 -2.98 -20.98 -14.76
C GLU A 51 -4.04 -19.87 -14.73
N THR A 52 -3.80 -18.78 -13.99
CA THR A 52 -4.83 -17.78 -13.68
C THR A 52 -4.71 -16.51 -14.51
N GLY A 53 -3.60 -16.30 -15.22
CA GLY A 53 -3.30 -15.02 -15.87
C GLY A 53 -3.16 -13.86 -14.89
N ALA A 54 -2.70 -14.15 -13.66
CA ALA A 54 -2.58 -13.15 -12.61
C ALA A 54 -1.60 -12.03 -12.98
N GLU A 55 -1.98 -10.81 -12.67
CA GLU A 55 -1.21 -9.58 -12.90
C GLU A 55 -0.75 -8.96 -11.58
N PRO A 56 0.38 -8.20 -11.59
CA PRO A 56 0.89 -7.52 -10.38
C PRO A 56 0.09 -6.25 -10.06
N TRP A 57 -0.59 -6.25 -8.93
CA TRP A 57 -1.36 -5.11 -8.42
C TRP A 57 -0.77 -4.61 -7.10
N ILE A 58 -1.03 -3.35 -6.78
CA ILE A 58 -0.66 -2.73 -5.50
C ILE A 58 -1.82 -2.90 -4.52
N ARG A 59 -1.47 -3.19 -3.27
CA ARG A 59 -2.42 -3.24 -2.16
C ARG A 59 -2.14 -2.10 -1.19
N THR A 60 -3.19 -1.33 -0.90
CA THR A 60 -3.19 -0.31 0.14
C THR A 60 -4.30 -0.61 1.15
N GLU A 61 -3.99 -0.43 2.41
CA GLU A 61 -4.93 -0.55 3.52
C GLU A 61 -5.09 0.80 4.21
N LEU A 62 -6.35 1.19 4.46
CA LEU A 62 -6.69 2.40 5.22
C LEU A 62 -7.49 2.00 6.46
N PHE A 63 -7.08 2.54 7.62
CA PHE A 63 -7.69 2.24 8.90
C PHE A 63 -8.42 3.48 9.40
N PHE A 64 -9.74 3.36 9.52
CA PHE A 64 -10.63 4.45 9.89
C PHE A 64 -11.16 4.23 11.30
N GLY A 65 -10.84 5.13 12.23
CA GLY A 65 -11.45 5.16 13.56
C GLY A 65 -12.92 5.56 13.47
N MET A 66 -13.78 4.92 14.23
CA MET A 66 -15.22 5.17 14.23
C MET A 66 -15.70 6.00 15.43
N SER A 67 -14.78 6.45 16.29
CA SER A 67 -15.10 7.31 17.43
C SER A 67 -14.98 8.78 17.06
N ARG A 68 -15.93 9.59 17.51
CA ARG A 68 -15.90 11.05 17.33
C ARG A 68 -15.23 11.74 18.51
N PRO A 69 -14.63 12.93 18.33
CA PRO A 69 -14.03 13.68 19.43
C PRO A 69 -15.03 14.05 20.56
N ASP A 70 -16.32 14.12 20.25
CA ASP A 70 -17.38 14.40 21.21
C ASP A 70 -17.87 13.17 21.98
N GLY A 71 -17.25 12.01 21.77
CA GLY A 71 -17.58 10.74 22.41
C GLY A 71 -18.69 9.95 21.70
N GLY A 72 -19.21 10.44 20.57
CA GLY A 72 -20.12 9.70 19.71
C GLY A 72 -19.43 8.70 18.82
N LEU A 73 -20.22 7.87 18.12
CA LEU A 73 -19.74 6.96 17.09
C LEU A 73 -20.22 7.41 15.71
N ILE A 74 -19.41 7.14 14.70
CA ILE A 74 -19.82 7.22 13.31
C ILE A 74 -20.69 6.00 13.05
N SER A 75 -21.93 6.21 12.63
CA SER A 75 -22.88 5.14 12.35
C SER A 75 -22.53 4.41 11.04
N ASP A 76 -22.99 3.17 10.90
CA ASP A 76 -22.82 2.42 9.65
C ASP A 76 -23.45 3.16 8.45
N SER A 77 -24.60 3.84 8.65
CA SER A 77 -25.21 4.64 7.58
C SER A 77 -24.38 5.85 7.14
N GLU A 78 -23.66 6.50 8.06
CA GLU A 78 -22.75 7.60 7.72
C GLU A 78 -21.50 7.08 7.02
N TRP A 79 -20.99 5.92 7.48
CA TRP A 79 -19.89 5.23 6.82
C TRP A 79 -20.27 4.79 5.40
N ASP A 80 -21.42 4.16 5.19
CA ASP A 80 -21.90 3.73 3.88
C ASP A 80 -22.07 4.94 2.93
N GLY A 81 -22.65 6.05 3.45
CA GLY A 81 -22.74 7.29 2.68
C GLY A 81 -21.37 7.87 2.28
N PHE A 82 -20.36 7.75 3.15
CA PHE A 82 -18.98 8.15 2.84
C PHE A 82 -18.37 7.24 1.76
N LEU A 83 -18.54 5.93 1.86
CA LEU A 83 -18.07 5.00 0.82
C LEU A 83 -18.67 5.33 -0.55
N ASP A 84 -19.98 5.54 -0.60
CA ASP A 84 -20.71 5.82 -1.84
C ASP A 84 -20.28 7.16 -2.48
N ALA A 85 -20.01 8.16 -1.66
CA ALA A 85 -19.69 9.50 -2.15
C ALA A 85 -18.20 9.72 -2.47
N GLU A 86 -17.32 9.15 -1.68
CA GLU A 86 -15.89 9.49 -1.71
C GLU A 86 -15.00 8.34 -2.17
N VAL A 87 -15.34 7.09 -1.86
CA VAL A 87 -14.45 5.95 -2.15
C VAL A 87 -14.82 5.26 -3.46
N THR A 88 -16.06 4.81 -3.59
CA THR A 88 -16.53 4.05 -4.76
C THR A 88 -16.31 4.78 -6.09
N PRO A 89 -16.53 6.12 -6.20
CA PRO A 89 -16.28 6.81 -7.46
C PRO A 89 -14.80 6.88 -7.88
N ARG A 90 -13.89 6.78 -6.91
CA ARG A 90 -12.44 6.78 -7.15
C ARG A 90 -11.88 5.39 -7.41
N PHE A 91 -12.49 4.37 -6.81
CA PHE A 91 -12.10 2.96 -6.97
C PHE A 91 -13.29 2.11 -7.46
N PRO A 92 -13.78 2.38 -8.69
CA PRO A 92 -14.99 1.72 -9.20
C PRO A 92 -14.82 0.23 -9.50
N ASP A 93 -13.58 -0.24 -9.68
CA ASP A 93 -13.27 -1.64 -9.96
C ASP A 93 -13.42 -2.53 -8.73
N GLY A 94 -13.50 -1.93 -7.55
CA GLY A 94 -13.81 -2.63 -6.31
C GLY A 94 -12.98 -2.21 -5.11
N LEU A 95 -13.56 -2.48 -3.95
CA LEU A 95 -12.96 -2.26 -2.65
C LEU A 95 -13.47 -3.32 -1.68
N THR A 96 -12.74 -3.54 -0.59
CA THR A 96 -13.18 -4.44 0.47
C THR A 96 -13.16 -3.72 1.80
N VAL A 97 -14.26 -3.83 2.56
CA VAL A 97 -14.37 -3.26 3.90
C VAL A 97 -14.52 -4.36 4.93
N LEU A 98 -13.75 -4.24 6.01
CA LEU A 98 -13.85 -5.10 7.18
C LEU A 98 -14.16 -4.24 8.41
N SER A 99 -15.05 -4.74 9.28
CA SER A 99 -15.22 -4.18 10.62
C SER A 99 -14.12 -4.72 11.51
N ALA A 100 -13.45 -3.83 12.24
CA ALA A 100 -12.32 -4.14 13.10
C ALA A 100 -12.45 -3.42 14.44
N ALA A 101 -11.55 -3.70 15.37
CA ALA A 101 -11.38 -2.98 16.62
C ALA A 101 -9.94 -2.47 16.69
N GLY A 102 -9.77 -1.19 16.94
CA GLY A 102 -8.48 -0.57 17.20
C GLY A 102 -8.22 -0.46 18.70
N GLN A 103 -6.96 -0.52 19.09
CA GLN A 103 -6.54 -0.32 20.47
C GLN A 103 -5.19 0.39 20.49
N TRP A 104 -5.08 1.41 21.34
CA TRP A 104 -3.80 2.10 21.56
C TRP A 104 -3.68 2.58 23.01
N GLN A 105 -2.49 2.98 23.41
CA GLN A 105 -2.25 3.58 24.71
C GLN A 105 -2.21 5.10 24.56
N GLY A 106 -3.11 5.79 25.26
CA GLY A 106 -3.16 7.23 25.33
C GLY A 106 -1.97 7.82 26.12
N GLU A 107 -1.80 9.13 26.05
CA GLU A 107 -0.72 9.84 26.76
C GLU A 107 -0.81 9.70 28.28
N ASP A 108 -2.01 9.44 28.82
CA ASP A 108 -2.30 9.19 30.22
C ASP A 108 -2.05 7.73 30.65
N ASN A 109 -1.44 6.90 29.79
CA ASN A 109 -1.24 5.46 29.94
C ASN A 109 -2.53 4.63 30.03
N GLN A 110 -3.69 5.19 29.71
CA GLN A 110 -4.92 4.42 29.61
C GLN A 110 -5.00 3.72 28.25
N ILE A 111 -5.56 2.51 28.26
CA ILE A 111 -5.87 1.79 27.03
C ILE A 111 -7.17 2.37 26.46
N VAL A 112 -7.12 2.81 25.23
CA VAL A 112 -8.26 3.29 24.43
C VAL A 112 -8.61 2.23 23.41
N GLU A 113 -9.87 1.83 23.41
CA GLU A 113 -10.42 0.89 22.42
C GLU A 113 -11.49 1.62 21.60
N GLU A 114 -11.47 1.42 20.29
CA GLU A 114 -12.50 1.96 19.41
C GLU A 114 -12.89 0.97 18.31
N PRO A 115 -14.16 1.00 17.86
CA PRO A 115 -14.52 0.38 16.61
C PRO A 115 -13.76 1.02 15.46
N SER A 116 -13.40 0.24 14.47
CA SER A 116 -12.74 0.74 13.26
C SER A 116 -13.22 0.04 11.99
N LYS A 117 -12.98 0.67 10.85
CA LYS A 117 -13.17 0.05 9.52
C LYS A 117 -11.81 -0.05 8.86
N LEU A 118 -11.55 -1.20 8.27
CA LEU A 118 -10.40 -1.44 7.41
C LEU A 118 -10.88 -1.47 5.95
N LEU A 119 -10.39 -0.54 5.15
CA LEU A 119 -10.61 -0.50 3.72
C LEU A 119 -9.38 -1.04 3.01
N ILE A 120 -9.58 -2.04 2.15
CA ILE A 120 -8.54 -2.62 1.31
C ILE A 120 -8.81 -2.19 -0.13
N LEU A 121 -7.82 -1.58 -0.75
CA LEU A 121 -7.81 -1.16 -2.14
C LEU A 121 -6.76 -1.96 -2.90
N LEU A 122 -7.16 -2.47 -4.07
CA LEU A 122 -6.27 -3.11 -5.02
C LEU A 122 -6.37 -2.34 -6.33
N TYR A 123 -5.22 -1.98 -6.91
CA TYR A 123 -5.17 -1.21 -8.15
C TYR A 123 -3.95 -1.58 -8.98
N PRO A 124 -4.03 -1.45 -10.33
CA PRO A 124 -2.92 -1.76 -11.21
C PRO A 124 -1.70 -0.89 -10.91
N ARG A 125 -0.52 -1.42 -11.10
CA ARG A 125 0.74 -0.71 -10.82
C ARG A 125 0.90 0.60 -11.61
N GLU A 126 0.44 0.63 -12.83
CA GLU A 126 0.44 1.81 -13.70
C GLU A 126 -0.46 2.93 -13.21
N ALA A 127 -1.46 2.61 -12.38
CA ALA A 127 -2.35 3.58 -11.75
C ALA A 127 -1.78 4.20 -10.46
N ILE A 128 -0.57 3.83 -10.01
CA ILE A 128 0.02 4.32 -8.75
C ILE A 128 -0.08 5.83 -8.58
N PRO A 129 0.32 6.69 -9.54
CA PRO A 129 0.30 8.14 -9.33
C PRO A 129 -1.11 8.70 -9.08
N GLU A 130 -2.10 8.20 -9.82
CA GLU A 130 -3.50 8.61 -9.67
C GLU A 130 -4.10 8.06 -8.38
N SER A 131 -3.93 6.76 -8.14
CA SER A 131 -4.44 6.10 -6.93
C SER A 131 -3.86 6.71 -5.66
N HIS A 132 -2.57 7.08 -5.64
CA HIS A 132 -1.98 7.79 -4.50
C HIS A 132 -2.68 9.11 -4.20
N LYS A 133 -2.96 9.91 -5.23
CA LYS A 133 -3.67 11.18 -5.08
C LYS A 133 -5.09 10.94 -4.55
N GLU A 134 -5.81 10.01 -5.14
CA GLU A 134 -7.17 9.67 -4.75
C GLU A 134 -7.26 9.13 -3.31
N ILE A 135 -6.29 8.30 -2.90
CA ILE A 135 -6.20 7.81 -1.52
C ILE A 135 -6.00 8.97 -0.52
N GLU A 136 -5.13 9.93 -0.83
CA GLU A 136 -4.95 11.10 0.05
C GLU A 136 -6.20 12.00 0.09
N GLU A 137 -6.93 12.12 -1.01
CA GLU A 137 -8.21 12.82 -1.05
C GLU A 137 -9.28 12.12 -0.18
N ILE A 138 -9.35 10.78 -0.21
CA ILE A 138 -10.24 9.99 0.65
C ILE A 138 -9.90 10.22 2.12
N ARG A 139 -8.63 10.15 2.50
CA ARG A 139 -8.17 10.38 3.88
C ARG A 139 -8.57 11.76 4.37
N ALA A 140 -8.25 12.80 3.58
CA ALA A 140 -8.59 14.19 3.92
C ALA A 140 -10.11 14.42 4.00
N ALA A 141 -10.90 13.79 3.13
CA ALA A 141 -12.36 13.87 3.16
C ALA A 141 -12.92 13.25 4.44
N TYR A 142 -12.41 12.09 4.88
CA TYR A 142 -12.82 11.44 6.13
C TYR A 142 -12.47 12.28 7.35
N GLU A 143 -11.23 12.73 7.46
CA GLU A 143 -10.76 13.60 8.55
C GLU A 143 -11.65 14.84 8.70
N LYS A 144 -11.98 15.46 7.57
CA LYS A 144 -12.85 16.64 7.54
C LYS A 144 -14.30 16.32 7.91
N ALA A 145 -14.87 15.24 7.36
CA ALA A 145 -16.28 14.91 7.55
C ALA A 145 -16.57 14.49 8.97
N PHE A 146 -15.67 13.76 9.61
CA PHE A 146 -15.89 13.15 10.92
C PHE A 146 -14.99 13.71 12.03
N GLN A 147 -14.25 14.78 11.75
CA GLN A 147 -13.34 15.45 12.69
C GLN A 147 -12.30 14.50 13.28
N GLN A 148 -11.77 13.64 12.43
CA GLN A 148 -10.71 12.70 12.80
C GLN A 148 -9.34 13.38 12.70
N GLU A 149 -8.40 12.98 13.57
CA GLU A 149 -7.03 13.51 13.54
C GLU A 149 -6.22 12.95 12.38
N SER A 150 -6.47 11.69 12.04
CA SER A 150 -5.76 11.02 10.95
C SER A 150 -6.48 9.73 10.52
N VAL A 151 -6.13 9.26 9.33
CA VAL A 151 -6.43 7.90 8.84
C VAL A 151 -5.10 7.20 8.59
N LEU A 152 -4.84 6.08 9.28
CA LEU A 152 -3.63 5.30 9.05
C LEU A 152 -3.68 4.70 7.65
N ARG A 153 -2.59 4.83 6.91
CA ARG A 153 -2.36 4.20 5.61
C ARG A 153 -1.19 3.22 5.70
N ALA A 154 -1.38 2.03 5.17
CA ALA A 154 -0.33 1.04 4.99
C ALA A 154 -0.32 0.56 3.53
N ASP A 155 0.85 0.59 2.93
CA ASP A 155 1.06 0.12 1.56
C ASP A 155 1.97 -1.10 1.58
N ASP A 156 1.63 -2.13 0.81
CA ASP A 156 2.55 -3.25 0.59
C ASP A 156 3.73 -2.78 -0.27
N ASP A 157 4.94 -3.14 0.11
CA ASP A 157 6.17 -2.79 -0.61
C ASP A 157 6.37 -3.63 -1.89
N ARG A 158 5.60 -4.72 -2.02
CA ARG A 158 5.62 -5.63 -3.16
C ARG A 158 4.23 -5.83 -3.74
N PRO A 159 4.12 -5.93 -5.07
CA PRO A 159 2.86 -6.23 -5.71
C PRO A 159 2.27 -7.57 -5.26
N VAL A 160 0.93 -7.64 -5.22
CA VAL A 160 0.17 -8.86 -5.06
C VAL A 160 -0.30 -9.36 -6.42
N CYS A 161 -0.31 -10.68 -6.61
CA CYS A 161 -0.79 -11.26 -7.87
C CYS A 161 -2.32 -11.37 -7.83
N THR A 162 -3.01 -10.68 -8.72
CA THR A 162 -4.47 -10.67 -8.81
C THR A 162 -4.96 -11.26 -10.12
N SER A 163 -6.09 -11.95 -10.09
CA SER A 163 -6.80 -12.47 -11.26
C SER A 163 -8.31 -12.35 -11.05
N PHE A 164 -9.06 -12.15 -12.12
CA PHE A 164 -10.53 -12.03 -12.12
C PHE A 164 -11.16 -13.12 -12.95
#